data_6fb0ac4bc32e91cc0633c2b8804358d2
#
_entry.id   6fb0ac4bc32e91cc0633c2b8804358d2
#
_cell.length_a   1.000
_cell.length_b   1.000
_cell.length_c   1.000
_cell.angle_alpha   90.00
_cell.angle_beta   90.00
_cell.angle_gamma   90.00
#
_symmetry.space_group_name_H-M   'P 1'
#
loop_
_entity.id
_entity.type
_entity.pdbx_description
1 polymer ?
#
loop_
_entity_poly.entity_id
_entity_poly.type
_entity_poly.pdbx_seq_one_letter_code
_entity_poly.pdbx_strand_id
1 'polypeptide(L)' 'MEFLADEHTKNCGMALRDVKVRKNVLIVCITHKGKTVIPDGESKFEVGDTVIVVATGDAVIHKLNDIFD' A
#
# COMPACT_ATOMS: atom_id res chain seq x y z
N MET A 1 -3.29 3.70 -9.01
CA MET A 1 -2.18 4.62 -8.64
C MET A 1 -1.00 3.82 -8.16
N GLU A 2 0.18 4.29 -8.48
CA GLU A 2 1.41 3.59 -8.11
C GLU A 2 2.26 4.49 -7.21
N PHE A 3 2.67 3.95 -6.09
CA PHE A 3 3.48 4.71 -5.12
C PHE A 3 4.73 3.92 -4.75
N LEU A 4 5.81 4.64 -4.51
CA LEU A 4 7.04 4.06 -3.97
C LEU A 4 7.04 4.24 -2.45
N ALA A 5 7.20 3.14 -1.73
CA ALA A 5 7.35 3.20 -0.27
C ALA A 5 8.75 3.71 0.07
N ASP A 6 8.82 4.71 0.93
CA ASP A 6 10.10 5.30 1.34
C ASP A 6 10.21 5.30 2.87
N GLU A 7 11.24 5.96 3.36
CA GLU A 7 11.52 6.01 4.80
C GLU A 7 10.44 6.75 5.59
N HIS A 8 9.61 7.56 4.92
CA HIS A 8 8.51 8.28 5.57
C HIS A 8 7.19 7.52 5.49
N THR A 9 7.15 6.39 4.77
CA THR A 9 5.94 5.60 4.61
C THR A 9 5.62 4.87 5.91
N LYS A 10 4.38 5.02 6.37
CA LYS A 10 3.91 4.35 7.57
C LYS A 10 3.69 2.87 7.31
N ASN A 11 3.75 2.07 8.37
CA ASN A 11 3.35 0.66 8.37
C ASN A 11 4.23 -0.26 7.53
N CYS A 12 5.40 0.18 7.10
CA CYS A 12 6.35 -0.72 6.43
C CYS A 12 6.70 -1.88 7.35
N GLY A 13 6.69 -3.10 6.80
CA GLY A 13 7.01 -4.29 7.58
C GLY A 13 5.85 -4.89 8.36
N MET A 14 4.70 -4.22 8.38
CA MET A 14 3.51 -4.76 9.05
C MET A 14 2.68 -5.59 8.08
N ALA A 15 2.13 -6.70 8.58
CA ALA A 15 1.18 -7.48 7.79
C ALA A 15 -0.06 -6.64 7.47
N LEU A 16 -0.56 -6.75 6.25
CA LEU A 16 -1.68 -5.92 5.82
C LEU A 16 -2.92 -6.11 6.68
N ARG A 17 -3.12 -7.31 7.24
CA ARG A 17 -4.24 -7.56 8.15
C ARG A 17 -4.19 -6.71 9.42
N ASP A 18 -2.99 -6.23 9.79
CA ASP A 18 -2.79 -5.40 10.97
C ASP A 18 -2.79 -3.91 10.65
N VAL A 19 -2.94 -3.56 9.38
CA VAL A 19 -2.90 -2.18 8.91
C VAL A 19 -4.32 -1.72 8.60
N LYS A 20 -4.68 -0.54 9.11
CA LYS A 20 -5.97 0.06 8.77
C LYS A 20 -5.85 0.87 7.50
N VAL A 21 -6.46 0.37 6.44
CA VAL A 21 -6.55 1.05 5.16
C VAL A 21 -7.95 1.66 5.05
N ARG A 22 -8.04 2.86 4.47
CA ARG A 22 -9.33 3.53 4.29
C ARG A 22 -10.25 2.63 3.48
N LYS A 23 -11.56 2.65 3.82
CA LYS A 23 -12.50 1.70 3.22
C LYS A 23 -12.70 1.88 1.72
N ASN A 24 -12.38 3.06 1.18
CA ASN A 24 -12.51 3.30 -0.25
C ASN A 24 -11.22 3.03 -1.01
N VAL A 25 -10.24 2.40 -0.38
CA VAL A 25 -8.92 2.17 -0.94
C VAL A 25 -8.60 0.68 -0.89
N LEU A 26 -8.06 0.17 -1.99
CA LEU A 26 -7.63 -1.22 -2.10
C LEU A 26 -6.18 -1.26 -2.57
N ILE A 27 -5.34 -2.01 -1.86
CA ILE A 27 -3.99 -2.30 -2.31
C ILE A 27 -4.07 -3.48 -3.26
N VAL A 28 -3.73 -3.25 -4.52
CA VAL A 28 -3.92 -4.22 -5.59
C VAL A 28 -2.69 -5.11 -5.78
N CYS A 29 -1.51 -4.51 -5.77
CA CYS A 29 -0.25 -5.21 -6.00
C CYS A 29 0.86 -4.59 -5.19
N ILE A 30 1.85 -5.41 -4.84
CA ILE A 30 3.10 -4.96 -4.23
C ILE A 30 4.25 -5.52 -5.05
N THR A 31 5.16 -4.66 -5.49
CA THR A 31 6.36 -5.07 -6.22
C THR A 31 7.57 -4.91 -5.32
N HIS A 32 8.27 -6.01 -5.08
CA HIS A 32 9.46 -6.06 -4.25
C HIS A 32 10.60 -6.66 -5.06
N LYS A 33 11.68 -5.90 -5.24
CA LYS A 33 12.87 -6.37 -5.99
C LYS A 33 12.51 -6.97 -7.34
N GLY A 34 11.64 -6.28 -8.08
CA GLY A 34 11.22 -6.70 -9.41
C GLY A 34 10.16 -7.78 -9.45
N LYS A 35 9.72 -8.29 -8.29
CA LYS A 35 8.68 -9.32 -8.23
C LYS A 35 7.38 -8.71 -7.75
N THR A 36 6.33 -8.87 -8.56
CA THR A 36 5.00 -8.34 -8.24
C THR A 36 4.11 -9.45 -7.75
N VAL A 37 3.42 -9.19 -6.65
CA VAL A 37 2.45 -10.14 -6.07
C VAL A 37 1.12 -9.44 -5.82
N ILE A 38 0.03 -10.22 -5.86
CA ILE A 38 -1.27 -9.77 -5.39
C ILE A 38 -1.29 -10.07 -3.90
N PRO A 39 -1.38 -9.04 -3.04
CA PRO A 39 -1.21 -9.27 -1.61
C PRO A 39 -2.43 -9.92 -0.95
N ASP A 40 -2.16 -10.58 0.16
CA ASP A 40 -3.20 -11.06 1.07
C ASP A 40 -2.96 -10.45 2.45
N GLY A 41 -3.71 -10.93 3.46
CA GLY A 41 -3.60 -10.38 4.81
C GLY A 41 -2.23 -10.57 5.46
N GLU A 42 -1.44 -11.53 5.02
CA GLU A 42 -0.11 -11.79 5.56
C GLU A 42 0.99 -11.05 4.81
N SER A 43 0.67 -10.46 3.67
CA SER A 43 1.63 -9.70 2.87
C SER A 43 2.03 -8.42 3.59
N LYS A 44 3.21 -7.96 3.30
CA LYS A 44 3.71 -6.68 3.81
C LYS A 44 4.52 -5.98 2.73
N PHE A 45 4.66 -4.68 2.86
CA PHE A 45 5.54 -3.91 1.98
C PHE A 45 6.66 -3.30 2.81
N GLU A 46 7.79 -3.10 2.17
CA GLU A 46 8.99 -2.56 2.78
C GLU A 46 9.43 -1.28 2.06
N VAL A 47 10.32 -0.55 2.69
CA VAL A 47 10.95 0.61 2.03
C VAL A 47 11.60 0.15 0.73
N GLY A 48 11.34 0.87 -0.35
CA GLY A 48 11.83 0.52 -1.68
C GLY A 48 10.85 -0.24 -2.54
N ASP A 49 9.77 -0.75 -1.94
CA ASP A 49 8.74 -1.47 -2.69
C ASP A 49 7.80 -0.50 -3.40
N THR A 50 7.23 -0.95 -4.51
CA THR A 50 6.18 -0.21 -5.22
C THR A 50 4.83 -0.79 -4.83
N VAL A 51 3.89 0.08 -4.49
CA VAL A 51 2.55 -0.31 -4.06
C VAL A 51 1.55 0.27 -5.05
N ILE A 52 0.71 -0.59 -5.63
CA ILE A 52 -0.33 -0.18 -6.57
C ILE A 52 -1.65 -0.17 -5.84
N VAL A 53 -2.35 0.95 -5.92
CA VAL A 53 -3.55 1.24 -5.13
C VAL A 53 -4.68 1.69 -6.04
N VAL A 54 -5.89 1.24 -5.74
CA VAL A 54 -7.12 1.71 -6.38
C VAL A 54 -7.96 2.40 -5.32
N ALA A 55 -8.46 3.59 -5.64
CA ALA A 55 -9.37 4.32 -4.77
C ALA A 55 -10.68 4.54 -5.49
N THR A 56 -11.79 4.46 -4.75
CA THR A 56 -13.13 4.64 -5.30
C THR A 56 -13.81 5.84 -4.64
N GLY A 57 -14.91 6.31 -5.26
CA GLY A 57 -15.66 7.44 -4.76
C GLY A 57 -14.84 8.72 -4.80
N ASP A 58 -14.98 9.52 -3.77
CA ASP A 58 -14.32 10.82 -3.68
C ASP A 58 -12.97 10.78 -2.97
N ALA A 59 -12.42 9.59 -2.79
CA ALA A 59 -11.13 9.46 -2.11
C ALA A 59 -10.03 10.15 -2.92
N VAL A 60 -9.29 11.03 -2.26
CA VAL A 60 -8.17 11.76 -2.86
C VAL A 60 -6.88 11.25 -2.23
N ILE A 61 -6.03 10.65 -3.06
CA ILE A 61 -4.78 10.06 -2.62
C ILE A 61 -3.64 10.75 -3.36
N HIS A 62 -2.85 11.55 -2.65
CA HIS A 62 -1.72 12.25 -3.21
C HIS A 62 -0.40 11.53 -2.94
N LYS A 63 -0.32 10.80 -1.86
CA LYS A 63 0.87 10.06 -1.45
C LYS A 63 0.45 8.78 -0.75
N LEU A 64 1.39 7.84 -0.63
CA LEU A 64 1.06 6.52 -0.09
C LEU A 64 0.46 6.59 1.31
N ASN A 65 0.98 7.46 2.17
CA ASN A 65 0.45 7.58 3.53
C ASN A 65 -1.03 8.00 3.59
N ASP A 66 -1.56 8.54 2.50
CA ASP A 66 -2.96 8.95 2.45
C ASP A 66 -3.93 7.76 2.40
N ILE A 67 -3.44 6.54 2.16
CA ILE A 67 -4.30 5.36 2.11
C ILE A 67 -4.63 4.82 3.50
N PHE A 68 -3.90 5.22 4.51
CA PHE A 68 -4.08 4.70 5.86
C PHE A 68 -5.15 5.49 6.62
N ASP A 69 -5.89 4.76 7.42
CA ASP A 69 -6.97 5.33 8.23
C ASP A 69 -6.42 5.93 9.54
#